data_1b079153f7fca53835bdb7a9f729f09f
#
_entry.id   1b079153f7fca53835bdb7a9f729f09f
#
_cell.length_a   1.000
_cell.length_b   1.000
_cell.length_c   1.000
_cell.angle_alpha   90.00
_cell.angle_beta   90.00
_cell.angle_gamma   90.00
#
_symmetry.space_group_name_H-M   'P 1'
#
loop_
_entity.id
_entity.type
_entity.pdbx_description
1 polymer ?
#
loop_
_entity_poly.entity_id
_entity_poly.type
_entity_poly.pdbx_seq_one_letter_code
_entity_poly.pdbx_strand_id
1 'polypeptide(L)'
;MMQAAALLATALLFGGMVLFSAGLAAFLFSVMPPPEAGKALRKAFPHFYLFVMGSAAAGAVLVAPGDVVSSALLAAIALTTVPTRQVLMPAINAATDAGDRRRFGLLHGASVAITVVHVLVAGYVLARFLAPPGGA
;
A
#
# COMPACT_ATOMS: atom_id res chain seq x y z
N MET A 1 -2.54 -24.98 6.79
CA MET A 1 -3.33 -24.27 5.76
C MET A 1 -3.44 -22.79 6.05
N MET A 2 -3.79 -22.35 7.26
CA MET A 2 -3.87 -20.92 7.62
C MET A 2 -2.56 -20.15 7.40
N GLN A 3 -1.42 -20.72 7.75
CA GLN A 3 -0.11 -20.09 7.58
C GLN A 3 0.23 -19.86 6.09
N ALA A 4 -0.09 -20.82 5.22
CA ALA A 4 0.09 -20.65 3.77
C ALA A 4 -0.84 -19.55 3.21
N ALA A 5 -2.08 -19.48 3.67
CA ALA A 5 -3.00 -18.42 3.27
C ALA A 5 -2.53 -17.02 3.76
N ALA A 6 -2.00 -16.94 4.99
CA ALA A 6 -1.41 -15.72 5.53
C ALA A 6 -0.19 -15.26 4.71
N LEU A 7 0.69 -16.19 4.37
CA LEU A 7 1.85 -15.93 3.51
C LEU A 7 1.42 -15.40 2.13
N LEU A 8 0.46 -16.07 1.50
CA LEU A 8 -0.05 -15.67 0.18
C LEU A 8 -0.73 -14.29 0.22
N ALA A 9 -1.54 -14.00 1.25
CA ALA A 9 -2.17 -12.70 1.42
C ALA A 9 -1.13 -11.58 1.62
N THR A 10 -0.08 -11.84 2.41
CA THR A 10 1.00 -10.87 2.64
C THR A 10 1.87 -10.69 1.39
N ALA A 11 2.16 -11.77 0.66
CA ALA A 11 2.90 -11.69 -0.60
C ALA A 11 2.11 -10.94 -1.68
N LEU A 12 0.80 -11.14 -1.76
CA LEU A 12 -0.10 -10.41 -2.64
C LEU A 12 -0.12 -8.91 -2.29
N LEU A 13 -0.21 -8.58 -1.00
CA LEU A 13 -0.14 -7.20 -0.52
C LEU A 13 1.17 -6.54 -0.93
N PHE A 14 2.31 -7.16 -0.60
CA PHE A 14 3.64 -6.64 -0.92
C PHE A 14 3.85 -6.45 -2.42
N GLY A 15 3.64 -7.51 -3.21
CA GLY A 15 3.81 -7.48 -4.66
C GLY A 15 2.85 -6.51 -5.35
N GLY A 16 1.60 -6.47 -4.90
CA GLY A 16 0.58 -5.55 -5.42
C GLY A 16 0.93 -4.09 -5.15
N MET A 17 1.42 -3.76 -3.94
CA MET A 17 1.89 -2.39 -3.64
C MET A 17 3.07 -1.98 -4.51
N VAL A 18 4.08 -2.84 -4.64
CA VAL A 18 5.26 -2.56 -5.48
C VAL A 18 4.88 -2.41 -6.95
N LEU A 19 4.09 -3.36 -7.47
CA LEU A 19 3.67 -3.34 -8.88
C LEU A 19 2.84 -2.10 -9.21
N PHE A 20 1.89 -1.74 -8.34
CA PHE A 20 1.02 -0.60 -8.60
C PHE A 20 1.78 0.73 -8.47
N SER A 21 2.51 0.94 -7.35
CA SER A 21 3.11 2.23 -7.06
C SER A 21 4.35 2.53 -7.91
N ALA A 22 5.19 1.54 -8.19
CA ALA A 22 6.39 1.72 -9.01
C ALA A 22 6.18 1.28 -10.47
N GLY A 23 5.52 0.13 -10.69
CA GLY A 23 5.37 -0.44 -12.03
C GLY A 23 4.28 0.24 -12.86
N LEU A 24 3.04 0.29 -12.37
CA LEU A 24 1.92 0.83 -13.13
C LEU A 24 2.07 2.32 -13.41
N ALA A 25 2.48 3.11 -12.43
CA ALA A 25 2.68 4.54 -12.61
C ALA A 25 3.76 4.83 -13.65
N ALA A 26 4.93 4.18 -13.55
CA ALA A 26 6.00 4.31 -14.53
C ALA A 26 5.55 3.87 -15.94
N PHE A 27 4.83 2.76 -16.05
CA PHE A 27 4.29 2.27 -17.31
C PHE A 27 3.34 3.28 -17.95
N LEU A 28 2.36 3.80 -17.21
CA LEU A 28 1.39 4.75 -17.76
C LEU A 28 2.06 6.02 -18.28
N PHE A 29 3.04 6.57 -17.54
CA PHE A 29 3.79 7.74 -17.99
C PHE A 29 4.72 7.47 -19.18
N SER A 30 5.07 6.20 -19.44
CA SER A 30 5.88 5.82 -20.61
C SER A 30 5.08 5.68 -21.89
N VAL A 31 3.77 5.38 -21.78
CA VAL A 31 2.91 5.06 -22.94
C VAL A 31 1.81 6.08 -23.19
N MET A 32 1.57 7.01 -22.27
CA MET A 32 0.50 8.01 -22.36
C MET A 32 1.05 9.42 -22.10
N PRO A 33 0.43 10.46 -22.70
CA PRO A 33 0.72 11.84 -22.32
C PRO A 33 0.50 12.08 -20.82
N PRO A 34 1.35 12.89 -20.14
CA PRO A 34 1.27 13.06 -18.68
C PRO A 34 -0.11 13.43 -18.13
N PRO A 35 -0.92 14.29 -18.78
CA PRO A 35 -2.27 14.59 -18.28
C PRO A 35 -3.21 13.39 -18.27
N GLU A 36 -3.08 12.50 -19.27
CA GLU A 36 -3.92 11.30 -19.41
C GLU A 36 -3.47 10.21 -18.42
N ALA A 37 -2.16 10.00 -18.30
CA ALA A 37 -1.59 9.10 -17.30
C ALA A 37 -2.04 9.51 -15.87
N GLY A 38 -1.98 10.80 -15.55
CA GLY A 38 -2.45 11.34 -14.27
C GLY A 38 -3.94 11.09 -14.04
N LYS A 39 -4.79 11.26 -15.06
CA LYS A 39 -6.23 10.96 -14.96
C LYS A 39 -6.48 9.46 -14.73
N ALA A 40 -5.75 8.59 -15.41
CA ALA A 40 -5.86 7.15 -15.25
C ALA A 40 -5.47 6.73 -13.82
N LEU A 41 -4.34 7.21 -13.32
CA LEU A 41 -3.89 6.96 -11.94
C LEU A 41 -4.90 7.45 -10.91
N ARG A 42 -5.44 8.67 -11.09
CA ARG A 42 -6.46 9.24 -10.19
C ARG A 42 -7.70 8.33 -10.07
N LYS A 43 -8.09 7.65 -11.16
CA LYS A 43 -9.19 6.67 -11.15
C LYS A 43 -8.80 5.34 -10.51
N ALA A 44 -7.54 4.93 -10.64
CA ALA A 44 -7.05 3.65 -10.15
C ALA A 44 -6.76 3.66 -8.64
N PHE A 45 -6.27 4.79 -8.08
CA PHE A 45 -5.86 4.89 -6.67
C PHE A 45 -6.94 4.52 -5.65
N PRO A 46 -8.23 4.91 -5.78
CA PRO A 46 -9.26 4.48 -4.84
C PRO A 46 -9.39 2.97 -4.72
N HIS A 47 -9.25 2.24 -5.84
CA HIS A 47 -9.29 0.78 -5.87
C HIS A 47 -8.02 0.16 -5.31
N PHE A 48 -6.87 0.78 -5.59
CA PHE A 48 -5.59 0.38 -5.00
C PHE A 48 -5.63 0.43 -3.47
N TYR A 49 -6.13 1.50 -2.88
CA TYR A 49 -6.23 1.60 -1.42
C TYR A 49 -7.22 0.58 -0.82
N LEU A 50 -8.31 0.26 -1.52
CA LEU A 50 -9.22 -0.83 -1.10
C LEU A 50 -8.51 -2.18 -1.14
N PHE A 51 -7.72 -2.44 -2.17
CA PHE A 51 -6.89 -3.63 -2.28
C PHE A 51 -5.89 -3.73 -1.11
N VAL A 52 -5.18 -2.64 -0.79
CA VAL A 52 -4.22 -2.60 0.32
C VAL A 52 -4.92 -2.87 1.65
N MET A 53 -6.04 -2.19 1.93
CA MET A 53 -6.80 -2.40 3.16
C MET A 53 -7.31 -3.84 3.28
N GLY A 54 -7.90 -4.38 2.22
CA GLY A 54 -8.48 -5.73 2.22
C GLY A 54 -7.41 -6.81 2.38
N SER A 55 -6.32 -6.73 1.62
CA SER A 55 -5.22 -7.72 1.71
C SER A 55 -4.49 -7.65 3.05
N ALA A 56 -4.24 -6.44 3.57
CA ALA A 56 -3.59 -6.26 4.86
C ALA A 56 -4.48 -6.75 6.02
N ALA A 57 -5.79 -6.45 5.99
CA ALA A 57 -6.72 -6.93 6.99
C ALA A 57 -6.87 -8.47 6.95
N ALA A 58 -6.98 -9.05 5.76
CA ALA A 58 -7.02 -10.51 5.59
C ALA A 58 -5.73 -11.15 6.11
N GLY A 59 -4.57 -10.62 5.75
CA GLY A 59 -3.28 -11.09 6.25
C GLY A 59 -3.19 -11.01 7.77
N ALA A 60 -3.62 -9.90 8.37
CA ALA A 60 -3.62 -9.70 9.82
C ALA A 60 -4.45 -10.77 10.55
N VAL A 61 -5.67 -11.02 10.08
CA VAL A 61 -6.55 -12.05 10.67
C VAL A 61 -5.97 -13.45 10.53
N LEU A 62 -5.43 -13.78 9.35
CA LEU A 62 -4.90 -15.12 9.06
C LEU A 62 -3.62 -15.43 9.85
N VAL A 63 -2.77 -14.43 10.12
CA VAL A 63 -1.51 -14.64 10.84
C VAL A 63 -1.66 -14.55 12.37
N ALA A 64 -2.72 -13.91 12.87
CA ALA A 64 -2.94 -13.63 14.29
C ALA A 64 -2.77 -14.81 15.23
N PRO A 65 -3.25 -16.04 14.92
CA PRO A 65 -3.11 -17.17 15.85
C PRO A 65 -1.66 -17.63 16.07
N GLY A 66 -0.75 -17.32 15.12
CA GLY A 66 0.65 -17.77 15.17
C GLY A 66 1.67 -16.66 15.40
N ASP A 67 1.37 -15.43 15.02
CA ASP A 67 2.29 -14.29 15.13
C ASP A 67 1.52 -12.98 15.33
N VAL A 68 1.36 -12.60 16.59
CA VAL A 68 0.66 -11.37 17.00
C VAL A 68 1.39 -10.12 16.48
N VAL A 69 2.72 -10.14 16.42
CA VAL A 69 3.50 -8.99 15.92
C VAL A 69 3.22 -8.74 14.45
N SER A 70 3.29 -9.77 13.62
CA SER A 70 2.96 -9.66 12.19
C SER A 70 1.50 -9.26 11.99
N SER A 71 0.57 -9.79 12.80
CA SER A 71 -0.84 -9.38 12.79
C SER A 71 -1.00 -7.89 13.08
N ALA A 72 -0.36 -7.38 14.13
CA ALA A 72 -0.43 -5.96 14.49
C ALA A 72 0.17 -5.05 13.40
N LEU A 73 1.28 -5.46 12.79
CA LEU A 73 1.90 -4.71 11.69
C LEU A 73 1.00 -4.64 10.45
N LEU A 74 0.40 -5.76 10.05
CA LEU A 74 -0.54 -5.79 8.93
C LEU A 74 -1.82 -5.00 9.23
N ALA A 75 -2.34 -5.09 10.45
CA ALA A 75 -3.47 -4.28 10.90
C ALA A 75 -3.14 -2.78 10.86
N ALA A 76 -1.92 -2.39 11.25
CA ALA A 76 -1.46 -1.00 11.16
C ALA A 76 -1.43 -0.50 9.70
N ILE A 77 -1.00 -1.33 8.74
CA ILE A 77 -1.09 -0.98 7.30
C ILE A 77 -2.55 -0.73 6.90
N ALA A 78 -3.46 -1.65 7.24
CA ALA A 78 -4.87 -1.50 6.91
C ALA A 78 -5.47 -0.22 7.51
N LEU A 79 -5.23 0.04 8.80
CA LEU A 79 -5.77 1.19 9.51
C LEU A 79 -5.20 2.53 9.01
N THR A 80 -3.90 2.61 8.75
CA THR A 80 -3.25 3.85 8.27
C THR A 80 -3.57 4.14 6.79
N THR A 81 -3.99 3.13 6.03
CA THR A 81 -4.48 3.32 4.67
C THR A 81 -5.84 4.03 4.64
N VAL A 82 -6.67 3.91 5.69
CA VAL A 82 -7.98 4.60 5.77
C VAL A 82 -7.84 6.12 5.65
N PRO A 83 -7.08 6.83 6.51
CA PRO A 83 -6.91 8.27 6.38
C PRO A 83 -6.15 8.65 5.09
N THR A 84 -5.24 7.81 4.61
CA THR A 84 -4.57 8.03 3.32
C THR A 84 -5.58 8.11 2.18
N ARG A 85 -6.54 7.20 2.14
CA ARG A 85 -7.61 7.16 1.14
C ARG A 85 -8.65 8.26 1.35
N GLN A 86 -9.07 8.51 2.59
CA GLN A 86 -10.21 9.38 2.92
C GLN A 86 -9.83 10.87 2.98
N VAL A 87 -8.59 11.18 3.32
CA VAL A 87 -8.14 12.56 3.57
C VAL A 87 -6.99 12.95 2.63
N LEU A 88 -5.92 12.17 2.60
CA LEU A 88 -4.70 12.53 1.87
C LEU A 88 -4.94 12.51 0.35
N MET A 89 -5.56 11.46 -0.18
CA MET A 89 -5.84 11.35 -1.62
C MET A 89 -6.76 12.47 -2.14
N PRO A 90 -7.90 12.82 -1.50
CA PRO A 90 -8.69 13.98 -1.89
C PRO A 90 -7.91 15.30 -1.82
N ALA A 91 -7.06 15.47 -0.81
CA ALA A 91 -6.23 16.68 -0.68
C ALA A 91 -5.19 16.79 -1.81
N ILE A 92 -4.57 15.68 -2.24
CA ILE A 92 -3.67 15.63 -3.40
C ILE A 92 -4.43 16.02 -4.66
N ASN A 93 -5.62 15.46 -4.87
CA ASN A 93 -6.46 15.78 -6.02
C ASN A 93 -6.85 17.25 -6.06
N ALA A 94 -7.24 17.83 -4.92
CA ALA A 94 -7.59 19.25 -4.80
C ALA A 94 -6.38 20.16 -5.09
N ALA A 95 -5.19 19.80 -4.62
CA ALA A 95 -3.96 20.55 -4.93
C ALA A 95 -3.62 20.50 -6.42
N THR A 96 -3.85 19.34 -7.08
CA THR A 96 -3.67 19.18 -8.52
C THR A 96 -4.65 20.07 -9.30
N ASP A 97 -5.92 20.05 -8.91
CA ASP A 97 -6.98 20.80 -9.59
C ASP A 97 -6.79 22.34 -9.43
N ALA A 98 -6.23 22.75 -8.29
CA ALA A 98 -5.89 24.17 -8.03
C ALA A 98 -4.57 24.61 -8.69
N GLY A 99 -3.80 23.72 -9.29
CA GLY A 99 -2.46 24.01 -9.82
C GLY A 99 -1.43 24.36 -8.75
N ASP A 100 -1.69 24.05 -7.47
CA ASP A 100 -0.79 24.30 -6.35
C ASP A 100 0.32 23.24 -6.29
N ARG A 101 1.38 23.48 -7.04
CA ARG A 101 2.53 22.57 -7.16
C ARG A 101 3.23 22.31 -5.84
N ARG A 102 3.32 23.33 -4.96
CA ARG A 102 3.99 23.19 -3.66
C ARG A 102 3.19 22.25 -2.75
N ARG A 103 1.89 22.50 -2.63
CA ARG A 103 0.99 21.67 -1.83
C ARG A 103 0.91 20.25 -2.37
N PHE A 104 0.78 20.10 -3.69
CA PHE A 104 0.84 18.79 -4.34
C PHE A 104 2.13 18.05 -3.99
N GLY A 105 3.31 18.68 -4.13
CA GLY A 105 4.59 18.04 -3.84
C GLY A 105 4.71 17.54 -2.41
N LEU A 106 4.25 18.32 -1.42
CA LEU A 106 4.25 17.95 -0.01
C LEU A 106 3.30 16.77 0.28
N LEU A 107 2.07 16.84 -0.19
CA LEU A 107 1.06 15.81 0.05
C LEU A 107 1.38 14.52 -0.71
N HIS A 108 1.84 14.63 -1.96
CA HIS A 108 2.27 13.49 -2.75
C HIS A 108 3.51 12.82 -2.14
N GLY A 109 4.50 13.62 -1.70
CA GLY A 109 5.66 13.11 -0.98
C GLY A 109 5.30 12.35 0.30
N ALA A 110 4.33 12.86 1.07
CA ALA A 110 3.81 12.16 2.24
C ALA A 110 3.15 10.81 1.86
N SER A 111 2.36 10.80 0.78
CA SER A 111 1.74 9.56 0.27
C SER A 111 2.79 8.53 -0.16
N VAL A 112 3.84 8.97 -0.86
CA VAL A 112 4.95 8.10 -1.26
C VAL A 112 5.67 7.55 -0.04
N ALA A 113 5.97 8.37 0.96
CA ALA A 113 6.63 7.94 2.20
C ALA A 113 5.80 6.89 2.95
N ILE A 114 4.48 7.10 3.07
CA ILE A 114 3.56 6.12 3.69
C ILE A 114 3.60 4.79 2.91
N THR A 115 3.52 4.85 1.59
CA THR A 115 3.56 3.64 0.74
C THR A 115 4.88 2.89 0.89
N VAL A 116 6.01 3.59 0.91
CA VAL A 116 7.34 2.98 1.13
C VAL A 116 7.40 2.29 2.50
N VAL A 117 6.91 2.94 3.56
CA VAL A 117 6.84 2.34 4.90
C VAL A 117 5.96 1.09 4.88
N HIS A 118 4.79 1.13 4.24
CA HIS A 118 3.92 -0.04 4.12
C HIS A 118 4.60 -1.19 3.38
N VAL A 119 5.31 -0.92 2.28
CA VAL A 119 6.08 -1.93 1.53
C VAL A 119 7.16 -2.55 2.40
N LEU A 120 7.93 -1.73 3.13
CA LEU A 120 8.97 -2.22 4.03
C LEU A 120 8.40 -3.07 5.17
N VAL A 121 7.28 -2.65 5.77
CA VAL A 121 6.60 -3.42 6.82
C VAL A 121 6.07 -4.75 6.29
N ALA A 122 5.42 -4.74 5.12
CA ALA A 122 4.94 -5.99 4.50
C ALA A 122 6.10 -6.92 4.13
N GLY A 123 7.21 -6.38 3.62
CA GLY A 123 8.44 -7.13 3.35
C GLY A 123 9.05 -7.73 4.62
N TYR A 124 9.07 -6.97 5.72
CA TYR A 124 9.51 -7.46 7.02
C TYR A 124 8.63 -8.61 7.51
N VAL A 125 7.30 -8.47 7.40
CA VAL A 125 6.37 -9.56 7.75
C VAL A 125 6.63 -10.80 6.89
N LEU A 126 6.88 -10.66 5.59
CA LEU A 126 7.27 -11.79 4.71
C LEU A 126 8.56 -12.47 5.19
N ALA A 127 9.57 -11.69 5.59
CA ALA A 127 10.82 -12.24 6.12
C ALA A 127 10.59 -13.05 7.42
N ARG A 128 9.63 -12.65 8.25
CA ARG A 128 9.29 -13.39 9.47
C ARG A 128 8.71 -14.79 9.21
N PHE A 129 8.06 -15.02 8.07
CA PHE A 129 7.62 -16.37 7.68
C PHE A 129 8.78 -17.33 7.41
N LEU A 130 9.99 -16.79 7.14
CA LEU A 130 11.20 -17.58 6.89
C LEU A 130 11.99 -17.85 8.18
N ALA A 131 11.68 -17.18 9.28
CA ALA A 131 12.34 -17.38 10.57
C ALA A 131 11.97 -18.75 11.16
N PRO A 132 12.94 -19.48 11.73
CA PRO A 132 12.64 -20.75 12.37
C PRO A 132 11.68 -20.55 13.55
N PRO A 133 10.78 -21.52 13.84
CA PRO A 133 9.89 -21.45 14.99
C PRO A 133 10.72 -21.34 16.28
N GLY A 134 10.60 -20.23 17.01
CA GLY A 134 11.30 -19.99 18.28
C GLY A 134 12.45 -19.00 18.24
N GLY A 135 12.73 -18.33 17.13
CA GLY A 135 13.70 -17.25 17.01
C GLY A 135 13.07 -15.87 17.23
N ALA A 136 12.81 -15.49 18.46
CA ALA A 136 12.54 -14.13 18.90
C ALA A 136 13.26 -13.87 20.21
#